data_2686fe7a67140f416b5a896c5365d0c0
#
_entry.id   2686fe7a67140f416b5a896c5365d0c0
#
_cell.length_a   1.000
_cell.length_b   1.000
_cell.length_c   1.000
_cell.angle_alpha   90.00
_cell.angle_beta   90.00
_cell.angle_gamma   90.00
#
_symmetry.space_group_name_H-M   'P 1'
#
loop_
_entity.id
_entity.type
_entity.pdbx_description
1 polymer ?
#
loop_
_entity_poly.entity_id
_entity_poly.type
_entity_poly.pdbx_seq_one_letter_code
_entity_poly.pdbx_strand_id
1 'polypeptide(L)'
;MTDPTARHYDREFVRTFFTSPTAVEGEDDSAKMLRRAAQLRGIEAPDVWVPDNEDATAPSMRAEGARNIVDVVSEHGADFPGEIHPRVVWHRERPGTRYRGFQQMLTIADPEGGAVEHIDGFVIPEVGDIDDWKKADEAITVVEHEHGLDEGSISMSVIVESGEAELAMGDLREEMGKPSNNLERMFLLVDGEVDYTKDMRAMTPTGELPPWPELRHNTSRGASAAGLVAVDGPYDDIRDVEGYRQRMRDNRAKGMTGIWSLTPAQVEAANTAPLPPETGSWLLDVGSREVELDAEDGRQLYDGEDLSLSETDGGYVLRAGGDERELDAEELREELLDRTSYVPSMNDIVDSMEEFEAAKEAGKGAIAMAQSATLDIDGVTVDLSKDRMWDEATYQAAQTPITLFQDVYEHRPDQHDDLEAKYGSDVVERATNVGN
;
A
#
# COMPACT_ATOMS: atom_id res chain seq x y z
N MET A 1 -30.50 4.24 -5.09
CA MET A 1 -29.44 4.53 -6.05
C MET A 1 -28.33 5.15 -5.22
N THR A 2 -27.32 4.40 -4.91
CA THR A 2 -26.08 4.92 -4.32
C THR A 2 -25.41 5.78 -5.40
N ASP A 3 -25.03 6.98 -5.06
CA ASP A 3 -24.28 7.89 -5.92
C ASP A 3 -23.02 7.14 -6.41
N PRO A 4 -22.84 6.88 -7.71
CA PRO A 4 -21.67 6.18 -8.20
C PRO A 4 -20.36 6.94 -7.91
N THR A 5 -20.42 8.26 -7.75
CA THR A 5 -19.28 9.07 -7.30
C THR A 5 -18.96 8.87 -5.82
N ALA A 6 -19.93 8.54 -4.97
CA ALA A 6 -19.71 8.27 -3.55
C ALA A 6 -18.86 7.00 -3.33
N ARG A 7 -18.96 5.99 -4.21
CA ARG A 7 -18.17 4.75 -4.07
C ARG A 7 -16.66 4.95 -4.11
N HIS A 8 -16.17 5.95 -4.82
CA HIS A 8 -14.74 6.16 -5.05
C HIS A 8 -14.11 7.13 -4.03
N TYR A 9 -14.91 8.03 -3.47
CA TYR A 9 -14.43 9.00 -2.47
C TYR A 9 -14.48 8.50 -1.02
N ASP A 10 -15.29 7.45 -0.74
CA ASP A 10 -15.42 6.88 0.61
C ASP A 10 -14.33 5.85 0.94
N ARG A 11 -13.53 5.39 -0.05
CA ARG A 11 -12.40 4.49 0.17
C ARG A 11 -11.08 5.24 -0.02
N GLU A 12 -10.66 5.97 1.00
CA GLU A 12 -9.35 6.66 1.00
C GLU A 12 -8.16 5.70 1.18
N PHE A 13 -8.40 4.38 1.24
CA PHE A 13 -7.31 3.42 1.41
C PHE A 13 -7.36 2.29 0.36
N VAL A 14 -6.21 1.99 -0.21
CA VAL A 14 -5.93 0.75 -0.94
C VAL A 14 -4.55 0.30 -0.47
N ARG A 15 -4.47 -0.84 0.21
CA ARG A 15 -3.20 -1.42 0.68
C ARG A 15 -2.61 -2.36 -0.35
N THR A 16 -3.48 -3.03 -1.11
CA THR A 16 -3.12 -4.11 -2.02
C THR A 16 -3.75 -3.94 -3.39
N PHE A 17 -2.90 -3.98 -4.41
CA PHE A 17 -3.26 -4.03 -5.83
C PHE A 17 -2.72 -5.36 -6.38
N PHE A 18 -3.56 -6.39 -6.44
CA PHE A 18 -3.15 -7.77 -6.70
C PHE A 18 -3.48 -8.22 -8.11
N THR A 19 -2.47 -8.58 -8.90
CA THR A 19 -2.65 -9.10 -10.25
C THR A 19 -2.68 -10.62 -10.29
N SER A 20 -3.57 -11.16 -11.14
CA SER A 20 -3.60 -12.59 -11.47
C SER A 20 -3.82 -12.82 -12.96
N PRO A 21 -3.14 -13.79 -13.61
CA PRO A 21 -3.33 -14.09 -15.02
C PRO A 21 -4.77 -14.54 -15.29
N THR A 22 -5.33 -14.10 -16.43
CA THR A 22 -6.71 -14.42 -16.83
C THR A 22 -6.81 -15.73 -17.61
N ALA A 23 -5.71 -16.12 -18.24
CA ALA A 23 -5.60 -17.41 -18.92
C ALA A 23 -4.15 -17.89 -18.94
N VAL A 24 -3.95 -19.20 -18.68
CA VAL A 24 -2.64 -19.86 -18.73
C VAL A 24 -2.65 -20.90 -19.84
N GLU A 25 -1.72 -20.76 -20.80
CA GLU A 25 -1.60 -21.66 -21.93
C GLU A 25 -1.15 -23.08 -21.51
N GLY A 26 -1.78 -24.10 -22.04
CA GLY A 26 -1.42 -25.50 -21.80
C GLY A 26 -1.98 -26.10 -20.50
N GLU A 27 -2.72 -25.36 -19.71
CA GLU A 27 -3.48 -25.89 -18.56
C GLU A 27 -4.83 -26.45 -19.02
N ASP A 28 -5.31 -27.51 -18.38
CA ASP A 28 -6.64 -28.10 -18.66
C ASP A 28 -7.77 -27.12 -18.30
N ASP A 29 -7.57 -26.30 -17.28
CA ASP A 29 -8.38 -25.15 -16.90
C ASP A 29 -7.53 -23.88 -17.00
N SER A 30 -7.62 -23.17 -18.12
CA SER A 30 -6.85 -21.94 -18.36
C SER A 30 -7.15 -20.83 -17.35
N ALA A 31 -8.35 -20.81 -16.74
CA ALA A 31 -8.80 -19.85 -15.75
C ALA A 31 -8.45 -20.22 -14.29
N LYS A 32 -7.74 -21.31 -14.04
CA LYS A 32 -7.46 -21.84 -12.69
C LYS A 32 -6.87 -20.80 -11.72
N MET A 33 -5.92 -19.98 -12.18
CA MET A 33 -5.30 -18.96 -11.35
C MET A 33 -6.29 -17.82 -11.02
N LEU A 34 -7.07 -17.43 -12.01
CA LEU A 34 -8.13 -16.42 -11.86
C LEU A 34 -9.18 -16.86 -10.84
N ARG A 35 -9.66 -18.14 -10.92
CA ARG A 35 -10.61 -18.69 -9.94
C ARG A 35 -10.05 -18.73 -8.52
N ARG A 36 -8.76 -19.03 -8.37
CA ARG A 36 -8.11 -18.99 -7.05
C ARG A 36 -8.06 -17.59 -6.47
N ALA A 37 -7.74 -16.60 -7.29
CA ALA A 37 -7.74 -15.20 -6.86
C ALA A 37 -9.15 -14.75 -6.42
N ALA A 38 -10.20 -15.09 -7.18
CA ALA A 38 -11.59 -14.80 -6.84
C ALA A 38 -12.09 -15.41 -5.52
N GLN A 39 -11.40 -16.42 -5.00
CA GLN A 39 -11.75 -17.15 -3.78
C GLN A 39 -10.97 -16.67 -2.54
N LEU A 40 -10.07 -15.71 -2.66
CA LEU A 40 -9.35 -15.15 -1.51
C LEU A 40 -10.32 -14.41 -0.58
N ARG A 41 -10.12 -14.56 0.73
CA ARG A 41 -11.00 -14.00 1.78
C ARG A 41 -10.14 -13.54 2.96
N GLY A 42 -10.74 -12.69 3.84
CA GLY A 42 -10.07 -12.19 5.02
C GLY A 42 -8.81 -11.40 4.67
N ILE A 43 -7.77 -11.56 5.45
CA ILE A 43 -6.48 -10.86 5.22
C ILE A 43 -5.74 -11.31 3.96
N GLU A 44 -6.09 -12.45 3.36
CA GLU A 44 -5.54 -12.90 2.09
C GLU A 44 -6.24 -12.27 0.87
N ALA A 45 -7.42 -11.64 1.05
CA ALA A 45 -8.13 -10.98 -0.02
C ALA A 45 -7.62 -9.55 -0.23
N PRO A 46 -7.27 -9.16 -1.48
CA PRO A 46 -6.79 -7.82 -1.77
C PRO A 46 -7.90 -6.76 -1.67
N ASP A 47 -7.51 -5.51 -1.45
CA ASP A 47 -8.43 -4.37 -1.54
C ASP A 47 -8.83 -4.13 -3.01
N VAL A 48 -7.90 -4.30 -3.95
CA VAL A 48 -8.17 -4.27 -5.39
C VAL A 48 -7.60 -5.51 -6.06
N TRP A 49 -8.46 -6.35 -6.60
CA TRP A 49 -8.08 -7.47 -7.45
C TRP A 49 -8.06 -7.07 -8.92
N VAL A 50 -6.97 -7.39 -9.60
CA VAL A 50 -6.72 -7.04 -11.00
C VAL A 50 -6.59 -8.32 -11.83
N PRO A 51 -7.69 -8.82 -12.42
CA PRO A 51 -7.61 -9.80 -13.49
C PRO A 51 -6.77 -9.25 -14.64
N ASP A 52 -5.54 -9.77 -14.82
CA ASP A 52 -4.56 -9.17 -15.71
C ASP A 52 -4.60 -9.81 -17.10
N ASN A 53 -5.31 -9.15 -18.02
CA ASN A 53 -5.42 -9.57 -19.41
C ASN A 53 -4.39 -8.89 -20.34
N GLU A 54 -3.29 -8.43 -19.74
CA GLU A 54 -2.19 -7.74 -20.44
C GLU A 54 -0.90 -8.55 -20.28
N ASP A 55 0.03 -8.21 -19.41
CA ASP A 55 1.35 -8.85 -19.31
C ASP A 55 1.34 -10.23 -18.66
N ALA A 56 0.47 -10.46 -17.67
CA ALA A 56 0.34 -11.77 -17.05
C ALA A 56 -0.37 -12.80 -17.95
N THR A 57 -0.95 -12.38 -19.08
CA THR A 57 -1.67 -13.24 -20.00
C THR A 57 -1.03 -13.21 -21.38
N ALA A 58 -0.60 -14.40 -21.88
CA ALA A 58 0.01 -14.51 -23.18
C ALA A 58 -0.86 -13.88 -24.29
N PRO A 59 -0.29 -13.13 -25.26
CA PRO A 59 -1.08 -12.47 -26.31
C PRO A 59 -2.03 -13.37 -27.08
N SER A 60 -1.68 -14.65 -27.27
CA SER A 60 -2.52 -15.68 -27.89
C SER A 60 -3.76 -16.03 -27.06
N MET A 61 -3.69 -15.85 -25.73
CA MET A 61 -4.73 -16.24 -24.78
C MET A 61 -5.65 -15.06 -24.37
N ARG A 62 -5.32 -13.82 -24.72
CA ARG A 62 -6.02 -12.63 -24.24
C ARG A 62 -7.52 -12.58 -24.57
N ALA A 63 -7.92 -13.15 -25.74
CA ALA A 63 -9.34 -13.23 -26.10
C ALA A 63 -10.10 -14.28 -25.25
N GLU A 64 -9.42 -15.35 -24.86
CA GLU A 64 -9.93 -16.35 -23.90
C GLU A 64 -9.93 -15.76 -22.50
N GLY A 65 -8.85 -15.06 -22.11
CA GLY A 65 -8.73 -14.35 -20.84
C GLY A 65 -9.89 -13.38 -20.57
N ALA A 66 -10.30 -12.60 -21.57
CA ALA A 66 -11.45 -11.70 -21.41
C ALA A 66 -12.76 -12.46 -21.13
N ARG A 67 -12.99 -13.62 -21.78
CA ARG A 67 -14.12 -14.50 -21.47
C ARG A 67 -14.03 -15.14 -20.10
N ASN A 68 -12.82 -15.59 -19.72
CA ASN A 68 -12.58 -16.15 -18.39
C ASN A 68 -12.87 -15.13 -17.29
N ILE A 69 -12.57 -13.82 -17.51
CA ILE A 69 -12.96 -12.75 -16.57
C ILE A 69 -14.47 -12.74 -16.40
N VAL A 70 -15.23 -12.73 -17.51
CA VAL A 70 -16.69 -12.74 -17.47
C VAL A 70 -17.20 -13.95 -16.69
N ASP A 71 -16.75 -15.16 -17.02
CA ASP A 71 -17.18 -16.39 -16.39
C ASP A 71 -16.89 -16.42 -14.88
N VAL A 72 -15.65 -16.06 -14.50
CA VAL A 72 -15.21 -16.15 -13.09
C VAL A 72 -15.80 -15.03 -12.25
N VAL A 73 -15.88 -13.80 -12.77
CA VAL A 73 -16.42 -12.67 -12.02
C VAL A 73 -17.95 -12.79 -11.88
N SER A 74 -18.66 -13.26 -12.89
CA SER A 74 -20.09 -13.54 -12.75
C SER A 74 -20.40 -14.64 -11.72
N GLU A 75 -19.51 -15.62 -11.54
CA GLU A 75 -19.67 -16.70 -10.56
C GLU A 75 -19.28 -16.30 -9.13
N HIS A 76 -18.25 -15.48 -8.97
CA HIS A 76 -17.60 -15.23 -7.66
C HIS A 76 -17.61 -13.75 -7.23
N GLY A 77 -17.90 -12.82 -8.13
CA GLY A 77 -17.76 -11.38 -7.87
C GLY A 77 -18.66 -10.87 -6.76
N ALA A 78 -19.89 -11.42 -6.63
CA ALA A 78 -20.80 -11.03 -5.56
C ALA A 78 -20.27 -11.31 -4.14
N ASP A 79 -19.43 -12.33 -4.01
CA ASP A 79 -18.84 -12.73 -2.73
C ASP A 79 -17.42 -12.17 -2.54
N PHE A 80 -16.84 -11.52 -3.56
CA PHE A 80 -15.49 -10.97 -3.45
C PHE A 80 -15.50 -9.69 -2.59
N PRO A 81 -14.67 -9.59 -1.55
CA PRO A 81 -14.79 -8.51 -0.57
C PRO A 81 -14.13 -7.19 -0.99
N GLY A 82 -13.24 -7.21 -1.98
CA GLY A 82 -12.54 -6.05 -2.53
C GLY A 82 -13.16 -5.52 -3.82
N GLU A 83 -12.48 -4.59 -4.47
CA GLU A 83 -12.85 -4.10 -5.80
C GLU A 83 -12.22 -4.96 -6.90
N ILE A 84 -12.89 -5.05 -8.06
CA ILE A 84 -12.45 -5.84 -9.22
C ILE A 84 -12.18 -4.91 -10.39
N HIS A 85 -10.90 -4.77 -10.75
CA HIS A 85 -10.43 -3.86 -11.81
C HIS A 85 -9.63 -4.63 -12.87
N PRO A 86 -10.24 -5.23 -13.90
CA PRO A 86 -9.48 -5.91 -14.96
C PRO A 86 -8.48 -4.98 -15.64
N ARG A 87 -7.23 -5.44 -15.80
CA ARG A 87 -6.24 -4.75 -16.63
C ARG A 87 -6.43 -5.19 -18.08
N VAL A 88 -6.63 -4.21 -18.96
CA VAL A 88 -6.79 -4.41 -20.39
C VAL A 88 -5.54 -3.96 -21.14
N VAL A 89 -5.35 -4.41 -22.37
CA VAL A 89 -4.23 -3.93 -23.19
C VAL A 89 -4.46 -2.49 -23.62
N TRP A 90 -3.41 -1.68 -23.50
CA TRP A 90 -3.37 -0.31 -24.01
C TRP A 90 -1.96 0.03 -24.46
N HIS A 91 -1.75 1.05 -25.25
CA HIS A 91 -0.42 1.57 -25.54
C HIS A 91 -0.55 2.92 -26.27
N ARG A 92 0.06 3.95 -25.71
CA ARG A 92 0.00 5.34 -26.22
C ARG A 92 0.39 5.50 -27.70
N GLU A 93 1.37 4.74 -28.17
CA GLU A 93 1.88 4.85 -29.55
C GLU A 93 1.32 3.79 -30.51
N ARG A 94 0.49 2.83 -30.01
CA ARG A 94 0.00 1.71 -30.82
C ARG A 94 -1.52 1.67 -30.88
N PRO A 95 -2.13 2.40 -31.84
CA PRO A 95 -3.60 2.49 -31.94
C PRO A 95 -4.31 1.13 -32.05
N GLY A 96 -3.69 0.13 -32.67
CA GLY A 96 -4.26 -1.20 -32.74
C GLY A 96 -4.30 -1.92 -31.39
N THR A 97 -3.46 -1.53 -30.42
CA THR A 97 -3.50 -2.04 -29.05
C THR A 97 -4.65 -1.38 -28.28
N ARG A 98 -4.85 -0.07 -28.39
CA ARG A 98 -6.02 0.63 -27.84
C ARG A 98 -7.33 0.03 -28.34
N TYR A 99 -7.43 -0.28 -29.63
CA TYR A 99 -8.62 -0.91 -30.19
C TYR A 99 -8.88 -2.32 -29.58
N ARG A 100 -7.82 -3.12 -29.37
CA ARG A 100 -7.96 -4.41 -28.69
C ARG A 100 -8.38 -4.25 -27.24
N GLY A 101 -7.82 -3.26 -26.52
CA GLY A 101 -8.23 -2.92 -25.16
C GLY A 101 -9.71 -2.53 -25.09
N PHE A 102 -10.15 -1.67 -25.99
CA PHE A 102 -11.56 -1.33 -26.11
C PHE A 102 -12.45 -2.56 -26.37
N GLN A 103 -12.03 -3.49 -27.23
CA GLN A 103 -12.76 -4.74 -27.44
C GLN A 103 -12.80 -5.64 -26.18
N GLN A 104 -11.71 -5.65 -25.40
CA GLN A 104 -11.71 -6.36 -24.10
C GLN A 104 -12.69 -5.72 -23.12
N MET A 105 -12.69 -4.40 -22.99
CA MET A 105 -13.65 -3.68 -22.15
C MET A 105 -15.09 -4.00 -22.54
N LEU A 106 -15.43 -3.93 -23.85
CA LEU A 106 -16.75 -4.30 -24.36
C LEU A 106 -17.15 -5.75 -24.01
N THR A 107 -16.20 -6.68 -24.07
CA THR A 107 -16.48 -8.10 -23.74
C THR A 107 -16.71 -8.26 -22.23
N ILE A 108 -15.88 -7.62 -21.41
CA ILE A 108 -15.90 -7.77 -19.93
C ILE A 108 -17.13 -7.08 -19.33
N ALA A 109 -17.49 -5.90 -19.86
CA ALA A 109 -18.62 -5.11 -19.37
C ALA A 109 -19.96 -5.48 -20.01
N ASP A 110 -20.04 -6.54 -20.83
CA ASP A 110 -21.29 -6.97 -21.45
C ASP A 110 -22.28 -7.46 -20.37
N PRO A 111 -23.44 -6.80 -20.21
CA PRO A 111 -24.42 -7.18 -19.20
C PRO A 111 -24.97 -8.61 -19.38
N GLU A 112 -24.99 -9.14 -20.60
CA GLU A 112 -25.44 -10.52 -20.85
C GLU A 112 -24.53 -11.55 -20.16
N GLY A 113 -23.25 -11.20 -19.92
CA GLY A 113 -22.30 -12.03 -19.19
C GLY A 113 -22.44 -11.98 -17.67
N GLY A 114 -23.11 -10.97 -17.12
CA GLY A 114 -23.34 -10.80 -15.69
C GLY A 114 -22.12 -10.31 -14.87
N ALA A 115 -20.92 -10.25 -15.44
CA ALA A 115 -19.71 -9.82 -14.73
C ALA A 115 -19.73 -8.32 -14.39
N VAL A 116 -20.33 -7.49 -15.25
CA VAL A 116 -20.31 -6.03 -15.11
C VAL A 116 -20.94 -5.53 -13.81
N GLU A 117 -21.85 -6.31 -13.21
CA GLU A 117 -22.45 -5.97 -11.92
C GLU A 117 -21.44 -5.97 -10.77
N HIS A 118 -20.25 -6.54 -10.99
CA HIS A 118 -19.18 -6.71 -10.02
C HIS A 118 -17.85 -6.09 -10.49
N ILE A 119 -17.81 -5.45 -11.64
CA ILE A 119 -16.64 -4.71 -12.13
C ILE A 119 -16.72 -3.27 -11.63
N ASP A 120 -15.75 -2.88 -10.84
CA ASP A 120 -15.66 -1.53 -10.25
C ASP A 120 -14.87 -0.56 -11.15
N GLY A 121 -13.93 -1.06 -11.95
CA GLY A 121 -13.11 -0.24 -12.82
C GLY A 121 -12.29 -1.01 -13.84
N PHE A 122 -11.50 -0.27 -14.63
CA PHE A 122 -10.46 -0.82 -15.49
C PHE A 122 -9.09 -0.25 -15.16
N VAL A 123 -8.05 -1.08 -15.27
CA VAL A 123 -6.66 -0.65 -15.20
C VAL A 123 -6.13 -0.45 -16.63
N ILE A 124 -5.62 0.76 -16.89
CA ILE A 124 -5.10 1.17 -18.20
C ILE A 124 -3.57 1.30 -18.11
N PRO A 125 -2.82 0.37 -18.70
CA PRO A 125 -1.35 0.42 -18.74
C PRO A 125 -0.85 1.32 -19.89
N GLU A 126 0.45 1.56 -19.94
CA GLU A 126 1.19 2.18 -21.03
C GLU A 126 0.54 3.46 -21.62
N VAL A 127 -0.11 4.26 -20.78
CA VAL A 127 -0.64 5.57 -21.16
C VAL A 127 0.51 6.58 -21.36
N GLY A 128 0.24 7.60 -22.17
CA GLY A 128 1.16 8.70 -22.42
C GLY A 128 0.70 10.01 -21.76
N ASP A 129 0.59 11.06 -22.56
CA ASP A 129 0.16 12.39 -22.14
C ASP A 129 -1.31 12.42 -21.67
N ILE A 130 -1.73 13.57 -21.15
CA ILE A 130 -3.09 13.76 -20.64
C ILE A 130 -4.17 13.55 -21.72
N ASP A 131 -3.86 13.77 -22.97
CA ASP A 131 -4.79 13.51 -24.08
C ASP A 131 -4.96 12.00 -24.34
N ASP A 132 -3.94 11.19 -24.00
CA ASP A 132 -4.08 9.73 -24.06
C ASP A 132 -4.92 9.19 -22.89
N TRP A 133 -4.84 9.81 -21.71
CA TRP A 133 -5.74 9.49 -20.58
C TRP A 133 -7.19 9.81 -20.91
N LYS A 134 -7.45 10.95 -21.57
CA LYS A 134 -8.81 11.29 -22.05
C LYS A 134 -9.34 10.29 -23.08
N LYS A 135 -8.48 9.73 -23.94
CA LYS A 135 -8.89 8.67 -24.89
C LYS A 135 -9.26 7.37 -24.18
N ALA A 136 -8.57 7.04 -23.08
CA ALA A 136 -8.95 5.90 -22.25
C ALA A 136 -10.30 6.11 -21.57
N ASP A 137 -10.51 7.29 -20.98
CA ASP A 137 -11.78 7.74 -20.42
C ASP A 137 -12.92 7.70 -21.45
N GLU A 138 -12.70 8.27 -22.65
CA GLU A 138 -13.67 8.22 -23.74
C GLU A 138 -14.02 6.78 -24.16
N ALA A 139 -13.02 5.88 -24.18
CA ALA A 139 -13.25 4.47 -24.48
C ALA A 139 -14.15 3.81 -23.42
N ILE A 140 -13.93 4.07 -22.14
CA ILE A 140 -14.78 3.56 -21.04
C ILE A 140 -16.19 4.15 -21.16
N THR A 141 -16.33 5.47 -21.43
CA THR A 141 -17.62 6.12 -21.62
C THR A 141 -18.41 5.50 -22.77
N VAL A 142 -17.74 5.17 -23.88
CA VAL A 142 -18.40 4.47 -25.00
C VAL A 142 -18.84 3.06 -24.59
N VAL A 143 -18.07 2.33 -23.81
CA VAL A 143 -18.45 1.01 -23.27
C VAL A 143 -19.71 1.12 -22.39
N GLU A 144 -19.74 2.11 -21.49
CA GLU A 144 -20.91 2.37 -20.64
C GLU A 144 -22.17 2.64 -21.47
N HIS A 145 -22.07 3.50 -22.49
CA HIS A 145 -23.19 3.83 -23.38
C HIS A 145 -23.67 2.63 -24.22
N GLU A 146 -22.73 1.85 -24.80
CA GLU A 146 -23.07 0.66 -25.59
C GLU A 146 -23.81 -0.41 -24.78
N HIS A 147 -23.48 -0.51 -23.49
CA HIS A 147 -24.09 -1.46 -22.57
C HIS A 147 -25.23 -0.89 -21.72
N GLY A 148 -25.56 0.39 -21.89
CA GLY A 148 -26.65 1.05 -21.16
C GLY A 148 -26.37 1.24 -19.68
N LEU A 149 -25.11 1.36 -19.31
CA LEU A 149 -24.64 1.68 -17.96
C LEU A 149 -24.69 3.21 -17.74
N ASP A 150 -24.74 3.61 -16.49
CA ASP A 150 -24.63 5.03 -16.14
C ASP A 150 -23.21 5.54 -16.47
N GLU A 151 -23.13 6.71 -17.10
CA GLU A 151 -21.85 7.34 -17.43
C GLU A 151 -21.05 7.66 -16.14
N GLY A 152 -19.79 7.25 -16.08
CA GLY A 152 -18.93 7.37 -14.92
C GLY A 152 -19.10 6.26 -13.86
N SER A 153 -19.90 5.22 -14.17
CA SER A 153 -20.11 4.09 -13.25
C SER A 153 -18.91 3.13 -13.16
N ILE A 154 -18.05 3.13 -14.18
CA ILE A 154 -16.82 2.33 -14.22
C ILE A 154 -15.63 3.25 -13.95
N SER A 155 -14.87 2.96 -12.91
CA SER A 155 -13.67 3.74 -12.57
C SER A 155 -12.48 3.45 -13.50
N MET A 156 -11.48 4.32 -13.47
CA MET A 156 -10.25 4.18 -14.23
C MET A 156 -9.04 4.29 -13.32
N SER A 157 -8.17 3.30 -13.36
CA SER A 157 -6.86 3.31 -12.73
C SER A 157 -5.77 3.34 -13.81
N VAL A 158 -4.71 4.09 -13.60
CA VAL A 158 -3.65 4.28 -14.58
C VAL A 158 -2.32 3.80 -14.03
N ILE A 159 -1.55 3.07 -14.84
CA ILE A 159 -0.16 2.74 -14.53
C ILE A 159 0.75 3.82 -15.11
N VAL A 160 1.48 4.49 -14.22
CA VAL A 160 2.46 5.53 -14.55
C VAL A 160 3.79 4.86 -14.87
N GLU A 161 4.04 4.61 -16.14
CA GLU A 161 5.18 3.81 -16.61
C GLU A 161 5.88 4.42 -17.82
N SER A 162 5.75 5.75 -17.96
CA SER A 162 6.48 6.53 -18.95
C SER A 162 6.72 7.96 -18.45
N GLY A 163 7.76 8.62 -18.97
CA GLY A 163 8.01 10.03 -18.67
C GLY A 163 6.87 10.96 -19.11
N GLU A 164 6.14 10.60 -20.18
CA GLU A 164 4.94 11.35 -20.60
C GLU A 164 3.81 11.23 -19.59
N ALA A 165 3.54 10.01 -19.09
CA ALA A 165 2.53 9.77 -18.06
C ALA A 165 2.88 10.46 -16.74
N GLU A 166 4.16 10.43 -16.33
CA GLU A 166 4.64 11.14 -15.15
C GLU A 166 4.38 12.65 -15.24
N LEU A 167 4.69 13.26 -16.38
CA LEU A 167 4.43 14.70 -16.61
C LEU A 167 2.93 15.02 -16.66
N ALA A 168 2.10 14.12 -17.21
CA ALA A 168 0.65 14.30 -17.30
C ALA A 168 -0.05 14.42 -15.93
N MET A 169 0.53 13.83 -14.88
CA MET A 169 -0.01 13.96 -13.51
C MET A 169 -0.11 15.42 -13.04
N GLY A 170 0.75 16.32 -13.56
CA GLY A 170 0.73 17.74 -13.22
C GLY A 170 -0.54 18.46 -13.69
N ASP A 171 -1.14 18.01 -14.76
CA ASP A 171 -2.34 18.60 -15.35
C ASP A 171 -3.63 17.90 -14.88
N LEU A 172 -3.52 16.73 -14.27
CA LEU A 172 -4.65 15.85 -13.97
C LEU A 172 -5.76 16.54 -13.17
N ARG A 173 -5.42 17.22 -12.07
CA ARG A 173 -6.42 17.90 -11.23
C ARG A 173 -7.21 18.96 -12.00
N GLU A 174 -6.55 19.70 -12.89
CA GLU A 174 -7.23 20.71 -13.72
C GLU A 174 -8.16 20.05 -14.73
N GLU A 175 -7.73 18.93 -15.33
CA GLU A 175 -8.51 18.22 -16.32
C GLU A 175 -9.71 17.48 -15.70
N MET A 176 -9.58 16.90 -14.52
CA MET A 176 -10.69 16.24 -13.79
C MET A 176 -11.86 17.19 -13.53
N GLY A 177 -11.63 18.48 -13.34
CA GLY A 177 -12.69 19.48 -13.16
C GLY A 177 -13.35 19.98 -14.45
N LYS A 178 -12.99 19.47 -15.63
CA LYS A 178 -13.51 19.94 -16.91
C LYS A 178 -14.71 19.14 -17.38
N PRO A 179 -15.86 19.77 -17.71
CA PRO A 179 -17.06 19.07 -18.17
C PRO A 179 -16.92 18.46 -19.59
N SER A 180 -15.73 18.53 -20.18
CA SER A 180 -15.43 17.98 -21.52
C SER A 180 -14.88 16.55 -21.48
N ASN A 181 -14.69 15.99 -20.30
CA ASN A 181 -14.22 14.63 -20.08
C ASN A 181 -14.81 14.10 -18.77
N ASN A 182 -14.62 12.79 -18.48
CA ASN A 182 -15.06 12.12 -17.26
C ASN A 182 -13.85 11.65 -16.43
N LEU A 183 -12.71 12.37 -16.46
CA LEU A 183 -11.54 12.01 -15.66
C LEU A 183 -11.80 12.02 -14.14
N GLU A 184 -12.96 12.53 -13.71
CA GLU A 184 -13.44 12.36 -12.32
C GLU A 184 -13.63 10.89 -11.93
N ARG A 185 -13.74 9.96 -12.91
CA ARG A 185 -13.75 8.50 -12.68
C ARG A 185 -12.38 7.94 -12.28
N MET A 186 -11.31 8.72 -12.34
CA MET A 186 -9.99 8.29 -11.91
C MET A 186 -9.98 7.84 -10.46
N PHE A 187 -9.31 6.72 -10.18
CA PHE A 187 -9.25 6.13 -8.84
C PHE A 187 -7.82 5.95 -8.36
N LEU A 188 -6.98 5.20 -9.10
CA LEU A 188 -5.60 4.91 -8.71
C LEU A 188 -4.59 5.49 -9.69
N LEU A 189 -3.45 5.92 -9.13
CA LEU A 189 -2.17 6.05 -9.85
C LEU A 189 -1.23 4.96 -9.33
N VAL A 190 -0.76 4.10 -10.24
CA VAL A 190 0.07 2.93 -9.90
C VAL A 190 1.44 3.08 -10.57
N ASP A 191 2.53 2.88 -9.86
CA ASP A 191 3.87 2.90 -10.46
C ASP A 191 4.15 1.66 -11.28
N GLY A 192 4.67 1.86 -12.52
CA GLY A 192 5.14 0.79 -13.40
C GLY A 192 6.64 0.88 -13.67
N GLU A 193 7.49 0.54 -12.68
CA GLU A 193 8.94 0.76 -12.72
C GLU A 193 9.65 0.06 -13.89
N VAL A 194 9.14 -1.11 -14.34
CA VAL A 194 9.78 -1.91 -15.40
C VAL A 194 9.69 -1.18 -16.74
N ASP A 195 8.48 -0.83 -17.16
CA ASP A 195 8.26 -0.13 -18.44
C ASP A 195 8.73 1.33 -18.36
N TYR A 196 8.64 1.97 -17.18
CA TYR A 196 9.27 3.28 -16.95
C TYR A 196 10.78 3.23 -17.18
N THR A 197 11.48 2.20 -16.67
CA THR A 197 12.92 2.00 -16.89
C THR A 197 13.24 1.87 -18.38
N LYS A 198 12.42 1.14 -19.13
CA LYS A 198 12.55 0.95 -20.56
C LYS A 198 12.28 2.26 -21.32
N ASP A 199 11.24 3.01 -20.97
CA ASP A 199 10.91 4.30 -21.58
C ASP A 199 12.02 5.32 -21.36
N MET A 200 12.53 5.43 -20.13
CA MET A 200 13.65 6.29 -19.77
C MET A 200 15.00 5.82 -20.35
N ARG A 201 15.04 4.65 -20.98
CA ARG A 201 16.29 4.02 -21.50
C ARG A 201 17.36 3.88 -20.43
N ALA A 202 16.92 3.69 -19.18
CA ALA A 202 17.83 3.53 -18.07
C ALA A 202 18.39 2.10 -18.03
N MET A 203 19.61 1.96 -17.53
CA MET A 203 20.30 0.69 -17.43
C MET A 203 21.27 0.74 -16.25
N THR A 204 21.24 -0.32 -15.43
CA THR A 204 22.27 -0.54 -14.43
C THR A 204 23.38 -1.45 -14.97
N PRO A 205 24.61 -1.37 -14.45
CA PRO A 205 25.70 -2.28 -14.85
C PRO A 205 25.40 -3.75 -14.55
N THR A 206 24.57 -4.04 -13.56
CA THR A 206 24.17 -5.39 -13.14
C THR A 206 23.00 -5.95 -13.93
N GLY A 207 22.27 -5.09 -14.66
CA GLY A 207 21.01 -5.44 -15.33
C GLY A 207 19.80 -5.48 -14.40
N GLU A 208 19.98 -5.17 -13.12
CA GLU A 208 18.87 -4.99 -12.18
C GLU A 208 18.10 -3.71 -12.48
N LEU A 209 16.85 -3.63 -12.08
CA LEU A 209 16.08 -2.39 -12.22
C LEU A 209 16.70 -1.29 -11.34
N PRO A 210 16.91 -0.07 -11.89
CA PRO A 210 17.33 1.04 -11.06
C PRO A 210 16.20 1.40 -10.08
N PRO A 211 16.53 1.83 -8.85
CA PRO A 211 15.53 2.39 -7.96
C PRO A 211 14.98 3.71 -8.54
N TRP A 212 13.67 3.90 -8.47
CA TRP A 212 12.99 5.11 -8.94
C TRP A 212 12.26 5.84 -7.78
N PRO A 213 13.00 6.33 -6.76
CA PRO A 213 12.37 7.03 -5.63
C PRO A 213 11.65 8.31 -6.08
N GLU A 214 12.12 8.95 -7.16
CA GLU A 214 11.51 10.15 -7.74
C GLU A 214 10.15 9.84 -8.36
N LEU A 215 10.02 8.73 -9.09
CA LEU A 215 8.75 8.29 -9.66
C LEU A 215 7.72 8.08 -8.55
N ARG A 216 8.04 7.29 -7.52
CA ARG A 216 7.18 7.07 -6.36
C ARG A 216 6.75 8.37 -5.69
N HIS A 217 7.70 9.27 -5.46
CA HIS A 217 7.39 10.58 -4.85
C HIS A 217 6.47 11.42 -5.76
N ASN A 218 6.69 11.42 -7.05
CA ASN A 218 5.87 12.18 -8.01
C ASN A 218 4.47 11.58 -8.13
N THR A 219 4.34 10.25 -8.16
CA THR A 219 3.04 9.55 -8.18
C THR A 219 2.25 9.82 -6.90
N SER A 220 2.88 9.69 -5.73
CA SER A 220 2.23 10.02 -4.45
C SER A 220 1.75 11.48 -4.42
N ARG A 221 2.59 12.42 -4.86
CA ARG A 221 2.25 13.84 -4.90
C ARG A 221 1.15 14.15 -5.93
N GLY A 222 1.21 13.52 -7.11
CA GLY A 222 0.20 13.67 -8.16
C GLY A 222 -1.17 13.14 -7.71
N ALA A 223 -1.19 11.97 -7.11
CA ALA A 223 -2.39 11.37 -6.54
C ALA A 223 -2.98 12.25 -5.43
N SER A 224 -2.17 12.67 -4.45
CA SER A 224 -2.62 13.57 -3.37
C SER A 224 -3.19 14.89 -3.91
N ALA A 225 -2.55 15.50 -4.92
CA ALA A 225 -3.04 16.75 -5.52
C ALA A 225 -4.38 16.57 -6.24
N ALA A 226 -4.63 15.40 -6.81
CA ALA A 226 -5.85 15.07 -7.54
C ALA A 226 -6.95 14.42 -6.66
N GLY A 227 -6.66 14.09 -5.40
CA GLY A 227 -7.58 13.37 -4.51
C GLY A 227 -7.69 11.89 -4.88
N LEU A 228 -6.61 11.29 -5.38
CA LEU A 228 -6.54 9.89 -5.79
C LEU A 228 -5.66 9.08 -4.84
N VAL A 229 -5.71 7.78 -4.98
CA VAL A 229 -4.89 6.82 -4.23
C VAL A 229 -3.61 6.50 -5.02
N ALA A 230 -2.45 6.51 -4.35
CA ALA A 230 -1.16 6.13 -4.92
C ALA A 230 -0.76 4.71 -4.51
N VAL A 231 -0.37 3.90 -5.48
CA VAL A 231 0.06 2.51 -5.32
C VAL A 231 1.47 2.34 -5.88
N ASP A 232 2.39 1.80 -5.09
CA ASP A 232 3.74 1.46 -5.54
C ASP A 232 3.74 0.26 -6.50
N GLY A 233 4.76 0.18 -7.33
CA GLY A 233 4.97 -0.89 -8.30
C GLY A 233 5.22 -2.27 -7.68
N PRO A 234 5.36 -3.31 -8.52
CA PRO A 234 5.54 -4.67 -8.07
C PRO A 234 6.89 -4.87 -7.35
N TYR A 235 6.91 -5.78 -6.38
CA TYR A 235 8.12 -6.26 -5.71
C TYR A 235 8.48 -7.65 -6.26
N ASP A 236 9.54 -7.72 -7.05
CA ASP A 236 9.87 -8.88 -7.88
C ASP A 236 10.36 -10.10 -7.10
N ASP A 237 11.00 -9.89 -5.93
CA ASP A 237 11.37 -11.02 -5.08
C ASP A 237 10.15 -11.52 -4.28
N ILE A 238 9.35 -12.34 -4.94
CA ILE A 238 8.11 -12.91 -4.38
C ILE A 238 8.33 -13.81 -3.16
N ARG A 239 9.58 -14.15 -2.83
CA ARG A 239 9.93 -14.98 -1.67
C ARG A 239 10.38 -14.16 -0.48
N ASP A 240 10.84 -12.95 -0.71
CA ASP A 240 11.24 -12.01 0.33
C ASP A 240 10.02 -11.23 0.84
N VAL A 241 9.19 -11.90 1.63
CA VAL A 241 7.99 -11.29 2.20
C VAL A 241 8.33 -10.19 3.21
N GLU A 242 9.45 -10.31 3.93
CA GLU A 242 9.83 -9.28 4.91
C GLU A 242 10.37 -8.02 4.23
N GLY A 243 11.19 -8.13 3.20
CA GLY A 243 11.57 -6.98 2.37
C GLY A 243 10.37 -6.30 1.72
N TYR A 244 9.36 -7.08 1.32
CA TYR A 244 8.09 -6.54 0.82
C TYR A 244 7.33 -5.75 1.92
N ARG A 245 7.25 -6.27 3.16
CA ARG A 245 6.66 -5.56 4.31
C ARG A 245 7.39 -4.24 4.60
N GLN A 246 8.71 -4.28 4.58
CA GLN A 246 9.54 -3.09 4.79
C GLN A 246 9.28 -2.05 3.69
N ARG A 247 9.25 -2.46 2.42
CA ARG A 247 8.90 -1.57 1.31
C ARG A 247 7.52 -0.92 1.49
N MET A 248 6.54 -1.66 1.98
CA MET A 248 5.21 -1.13 2.28
C MET A 248 5.24 -0.07 3.38
N ARG A 249 5.98 -0.29 4.47
CA ARG A 249 6.17 0.69 5.55
C ARG A 249 6.84 1.97 5.02
N ASP A 250 7.91 1.82 4.23
CA ASP A 250 8.63 2.94 3.61
C ASP A 250 7.75 3.75 2.67
N ASN A 251 6.88 3.10 1.93
CA ASN A 251 5.93 3.73 1.02
C ASN A 251 4.88 4.53 1.78
N ARG A 252 4.34 3.98 2.87
CA ARG A 252 3.41 4.71 3.74
C ARG A 252 4.03 5.98 4.31
N ALA A 253 5.30 5.93 4.73
CA ALA A 253 6.04 7.11 5.20
C ALA A 253 6.22 8.19 4.11
N LYS A 254 6.07 7.83 2.83
CA LYS A 254 6.16 8.74 1.67
C LYS A 254 4.81 9.14 1.08
N GLY A 255 3.70 8.70 1.70
CA GLY A 255 2.33 9.03 1.28
C GLY A 255 1.76 8.10 0.20
N MET A 256 2.44 6.99 -0.14
CA MET A 256 1.83 5.93 -0.94
C MET A 256 0.99 5.03 -0.04
N THR A 257 -0.22 4.72 -0.45
CA THR A 257 -1.17 3.99 0.39
C THR A 257 -1.10 2.49 0.18
N GLY A 258 -0.75 2.04 -1.03
CA GLY A 258 -0.72 0.65 -1.40
C GLY A 258 0.54 0.23 -2.15
N ILE A 259 0.60 -1.07 -2.43
CA ILE A 259 1.68 -1.70 -3.18
C ILE A 259 1.12 -2.80 -4.09
N TRP A 260 1.75 -2.98 -5.25
CA TRP A 260 1.41 -4.05 -6.18
C TRP A 260 1.87 -5.40 -5.66
N SER A 261 0.92 -6.32 -5.50
CA SER A 261 1.13 -7.68 -5.01
C SER A 261 1.07 -8.68 -6.18
N LEU A 262 1.99 -9.64 -6.18
CA LEU A 262 2.08 -10.70 -7.18
C LEU A 262 1.68 -12.08 -6.64
N THR A 263 1.57 -12.21 -5.31
CA THR A 263 1.23 -13.46 -4.63
C THR A 263 0.28 -13.22 -3.46
N PRO A 264 -0.53 -14.22 -3.05
CA PRO A 264 -1.37 -14.10 -1.85
C PRO A 264 -0.57 -13.80 -0.57
N ALA A 265 0.65 -14.32 -0.44
CA ALA A 265 1.50 -14.01 0.71
C ALA A 265 1.92 -12.52 0.77
N GLN A 266 2.11 -11.89 -0.40
CA GLN A 266 2.33 -10.44 -0.46
C GLN A 266 1.04 -9.67 -0.13
N VAL A 267 -0.13 -10.16 -0.55
CA VAL A 267 -1.43 -9.56 -0.18
C VAL A 267 -1.61 -9.55 1.33
N GLU A 268 -1.45 -10.70 2.00
CA GLU A 268 -1.50 -10.81 3.46
C GLU A 268 -0.52 -9.84 4.13
N ALA A 269 0.72 -9.81 3.63
CA ALA A 269 1.75 -8.92 4.14
C ALA A 269 1.36 -7.44 4.02
N ALA A 270 0.86 -6.98 2.85
CA ALA A 270 0.47 -5.60 2.64
C ALA A 270 -0.80 -5.21 3.39
N ASN A 271 -1.74 -6.12 3.56
CA ASN A 271 -2.95 -5.88 4.34
C ASN A 271 -2.65 -5.64 5.83
N THR A 272 -1.55 -6.17 6.35
CA THR A 272 -1.19 -6.09 7.78
C THR A 272 -0.03 -5.13 8.08
N ALA A 273 0.91 -4.92 7.16
CA ALA A 273 2.10 -4.11 7.38
C ALA A 273 1.84 -2.62 7.73
N PRO A 274 0.84 -1.93 7.17
CA PRO A 274 0.59 -0.54 7.49
C PRO A 274 -0.17 -0.31 8.80
N LEU A 275 -0.74 -1.37 9.38
CA LEU A 275 -1.42 -1.31 10.67
C LEU A 275 -0.39 -1.39 11.81
N PRO A 276 -0.64 -0.74 12.97
CA PRO A 276 0.23 -0.87 14.13
C PRO A 276 0.48 -2.33 14.51
N PRO A 277 1.64 -2.68 15.06
CA PRO A 277 1.90 -4.04 15.53
C PRO A 277 1.01 -4.40 16.73
N GLU A 278 0.88 -5.70 17.00
CA GLU A 278 0.17 -6.23 18.19
C GLU A 278 0.89 -5.82 19.47
N THR A 279 2.22 -5.94 19.47
CA THR A 279 3.09 -5.56 20.59
C THR A 279 4.06 -4.47 20.17
N GLY A 280 4.30 -3.49 21.03
CA GLY A 280 5.31 -2.47 20.77
C GLY A 280 6.70 -3.07 20.70
N SER A 281 7.53 -2.53 19.81
CA SER A 281 8.91 -2.96 19.62
C SER A 281 9.88 -1.78 19.60
N TRP A 282 11.16 -2.09 19.76
CA TRP A 282 12.23 -1.12 19.65
C TRP A 282 13.09 -1.45 18.43
N LEU A 283 13.41 -0.43 17.63
CA LEU A 283 14.35 -0.52 16.53
C LEU A 283 15.66 0.11 16.96
N LEU A 284 16.79 -0.52 16.62
CA LEU A 284 18.14 -0.02 16.85
C LEU A 284 18.85 0.18 15.52
N ASP A 285 19.30 1.43 15.26
CA ASP A 285 20.20 1.71 14.14
C ASP A 285 21.62 1.26 14.47
N VAL A 286 22.05 0.21 13.79
CA VAL A 286 23.42 -0.33 13.92
C VAL A 286 24.39 0.27 12.89
N GLY A 287 23.96 1.31 12.15
CA GLY A 287 24.75 2.08 11.18
C GLY A 287 24.65 1.56 9.73
N SER A 288 24.42 0.27 9.51
CA SER A 288 24.20 -0.33 8.20
C SER A 288 22.70 -0.54 7.90
N ARG A 289 21.89 -0.69 8.94
CA ARG A 289 20.45 -0.97 8.90
C ARG A 289 19.81 -0.72 10.26
N GLU A 290 18.49 -0.69 10.30
CA GLU A 290 17.73 -0.82 11.54
C GLU A 290 17.46 -2.30 11.85
N VAL A 291 17.54 -2.65 13.13
CA VAL A 291 17.28 -3.99 13.66
C VAL A 291 16.19 -3.91 14.70
N GLU A 292 15.15 -4.72 14.56
CA GLU A 292 14.14 -4.90 15.60
C GLU A 292 14.71 -5.71 16.76
N LEU A 293 14.49 -5.24 17.97
CA LEU A 293 15.09 -5.82 19.17
C LEU A 293 14.12 -6.82 19.81
N ASP A 294 14.64 -7.97 20.18
CA ASP A 294 13.92 -8.92 21.01
C ASP A 294 13.81 -8.40 22.45
N ALA A 295 12.69 -8.72 23.11
CA ALA A 295 12.46 -8.35 24.50
C ALA A 295 12.52 -9.58 25.42
N GLU A 296 13.33 -9.51 26.47
CA GLU A 296 13.41 -10.53 27.53
C GLU A 296 13.43 -9.85 28.90
N ASP A 297 12.55 -10.28 29.79
CA ASP A 297 12.42 -9.74 31.17
C ASP A 297 12.31 -8.19 31.23
N GLY A 298 11.62 -7.58 30.22
CA GLY A 298 11.42 -6.13 30.14
C GLY A 298 12.63 -5.35 29.61
N ARG A 299 13.65 -6.03 29.12
CA ARG A 299 14.82 -5.46 28.46
C ARG A 299 14.79 -5.77 26.98
N GLN A 300 15.23 -4.82 26.15
CA GLN A 300 15.48 -5.04 24.73
C GLN A 300 16.89 -5.59 24.56
N LEU A 301 17.06 -6.68 23.84
CA LEU A 301 18.32 -7.38 23.67
C LEU A 301 18.87 -7.16 22.26
N TYR A 302 20.15 -6.89 22.17
CA TYR A 302 20.89 -6.89 20.91
C TYR A 302 22.10 -7.84 21.00
N ASP A 303 22.18 -8.81 20.10
CA ASP A 303 23.23 -9.83 20.02
C ASP A 303 23.93 -9.88 18.64
N GLY A 304 23.77 -8.84 17.81
CA GLY A 304 24.37 -8.76 16.48
C GLY A 304 25.84 -8.34 16.49
N GLU A 305 26.54 -8.58 15.37
CA GLU A 305 27.96 -8.24 15.22
C GLU A 305 28.21 -6.79 14.75
N ASP A 306 27.16 -6.08 14.26
CA ASP A 306 27.29 -4.74 13.66
C ASP A 306 27.51 -3.64 14.70
N LEU A 307 27.12 -3.88 15.94
CA LEU A 307 27.28 -2.97 17.06
C LEU A 307 27.71 -3.76 18.29
N SER A 308 28.70 -3.26 19.02
CA SER A 308 29.18 -3.87 20.27
C SER A 308 29.46 -2.82 21.34
N LEU A 309 29.28 -3.22 22.61
CA LEU A 309 29.46 -2.36 23.76
C LEU A 309 30.30 -3.08 24.83
N SER A 310 31.30 -2.38 25.39
CA SER A 310 32.11 -2.92 26.47
C SER A 310 32.40 -1.86 27.53
N GLU A 311 32.38 -2.26 28.80
CA GLU A 311 32.82 -1.41 29.92
C GLU A 311 34.36 -1.32 29.99
N THR A 312 34.86 -0.14 30.42
CA THR A 312 36.27 0.14 30.70
C THR A 312 36.41 0.77 32.08
N ASP A 313 37.64 0.94 32.56
CA ASP A 313 37.90 1.56 33.87
C ASP A 313 37.40 3.00 34.01
N GLY A 314 37.02 3.68 32.91
CA GLY A 314 36.61 5.09 32.88
C GLY A 314 35.32 5.39 32.12
N GLY A 315 34.64 4.39 31.58
CA GLY A 315 33.43 4.60 30.75
C GLY A 315 33.12 3.38 29.91
N TYR A 316 32.75 3.61 28.67
CA TYR A 316 32.29 2.60 27.71
C TYR A 316 33.00 2.76 26.37
N VAL A 317 33.19 1.67 25.67
CA VAL A 317 33.61 1.66 24.27
C VAL A 317 32.43 1.13 23.42
N LEU A 318 31.89 1.98 22.57
CA LEU A 318 30.88 1.64 21.58
C LEU A 318 31.55 1.48 20.20
N ARG A 319 31.27 0.35 19.54
CA ARG A 319 31.64 0.11 18.13
C ARG A 319 30.39 -0.04 17.31
N ALA A 320 30.27 0.76 16.26
CA ALA A 320 29.15 0.71 15.33
C ALA A 320 29.60 1.07 13.92
N GLY A 321 29.26 0.28 12.90
CA GLY A 321 29.56 0.58 11.50
C GLY A 321 31.04 0.75 11.16
N GLY A 322 31.94 0.18 11.98
CA GLY A 322 33.40 0.30 11.83
C GLY A 322 34.04 1.46 12.59
N ASP A 323 33.25 2.32 13.21
CA ASP A 323 33.74 3.38 14.11
C ASP A 323 33.82 2.88 15.56
N GLU A 324 34.81 3.36 16.30
CA GLU A 324 35.02 3.09 17.73
C GLU A 324 35.04 4.41 18.50
N ARG A 325 34.22 4.52 19.56
CA ARG A 325 34.08 5.71 20.38
C ARG A 325 34.18 5.35 21.87
N GLU A 326 34.99 6.10 22.60
CA GLU A 326 35.02 6.06 24.07
C GLU A 326 33.99 7.10 24.57
N LEU A 327 33.08 6.68 25.44
CA LEU A 327 31.94 7.48 25.91
C LEU A 327 31.82 7.32 27.43
N ASP A 328 31.46 8.40 28.12
CA ASP A 328 30.95 8.27 29.49
C ASP A 328 29.50 7.76 29.52
N ALA A 329 28.93 7.54 30.69
CA ALA A 329 27.60 6.96 30.82
C ALA A 329 26.45 7.88 30.26
N GLU A 330 26.62 9.18 30.32
CA GLU A 330 25.65 10.15 29.80
C GLU A 330 25.75 10.24 28.29
N GLU A 331 26.98 10.32 27.75
CA GLU A 331 27.24 10.32 26.31
C GLU A 331 26.78 9.00 25.64
N LEU A 332 27.00 7.86 26.30
CA LEU A 332 26.51 6.55 25.82
C LEU A 332 24.98 6.52 25.75
N ARG A 333 24.32 7.00 26.80
CA ARG A 333 22.87 7.04 26.85
C ARG A 333 22.31 7.94 25.73
N GLU A 334 22.88 9.13 25.53
CA GLU A 334 22.47 10.03 24.45
C GLU A 334 22.66 9.40 23.07
N GLU A 335 23.84 8.79 22.81
CA GLU A 335 24.14 8.12 21.55
C GLU A 335 23.15 6.96 21.26
N LEU A 336 22.83 6.15 22.27
CA LEU A 336 21.88 5.04 22.11
C LEU A 336 20.44 5.53 21.98
N LEU A 337 20.06 6.64 22.64
CA LEU A 337 18.75 7.26 22.44
C LEU A 337 18.56 7.79 21.02
N ASP A 338 19.61 8.34 20.41
CA ASP A 338 19.56 8.82 19.02
C ASP A 338 19.48 7.67 18.01
N ARG A 339 19.98 6.48 18.39
CA ARG A 339 19.97 5.27 17.57
C ARG A 339 18.72 4.42 17.75
N THR A 340 17.90 4.69 18.78
CA THR A 340 16.75 3.85 19.07
C THR A 340 15.44 4.56 18.74
N SER A 341 14.52 3.82 18.14
CA SER A 341 13.17 4.26 17.85
C SER A 341 12.15 3.28 18.42
N TYR A 342 11.10 3.79 19.05
CA TYR A 342 9.99 2.96 19.52
C TYR A 342 8.89 2.89 18.47
N VAL A 343 8.48 1.67 18.13
CA VAL A 343 7.32 1.38 17.30
C VAL A 343 6.16 1.02 18.24
N PRO A 344 5.19 1.92 18.42
CA PRO A 344 4.09 1.68 19.36
C PRO A 344 3.16 0.57 18.84
N SER A 345 2.67 -0.26 19.77
CA SER A 345 1.57 -1.17 19.47
C SER A 345 0.25 -0.42 19.22
N MET A 346 -0.74 -1.11 18.68
CA MET A 346 -2.10 -0.59 18.58
C MET A 346 -2.61 -0.10 19.95
N ASN A 347 -2.42 -0.90 21.00
CA ASN A 347 -2.85 -0.53 22.34
C ASN A 347 -2.11 0.71 22.87
N ASP A 348 -0.79 0.83 22.66
CA ASP A 348 -0.03 2.01 23.09
C ASP A 348 -0.52 3.29 22.43
N ILE A 349 -0.89 3.22 21.15
CA ILE A 349 -1.44 4.37 20.42
C ILE A 349 -2.79 4.76 21.01
N VAL A 350 -3.70 3.80 21.19
CA VAL A 350 -5.04 4.03 21.74
C VAL A 350 -4.94 4.60 23.16
N ASP A 351 -4.15 4.00 24.05
CA ASP A 351 -3.93 4.49 25.42
C ASP A 351 -3.43 5.92 25.43
N SER A 352 -2.45 6.24 24.57
CA SER A 352 -1.87 7.58 24.48
C SER A 352 -2.86 8.62 23.94
N MET A 353 -3.69 8.25 22.97
CA MET A 353 -4.73 9.13 22.44
C MET A 353 -5.81 9.42 23.48
N GLU A 354 -6.32 8.40 24.17
CA GLU A 354 -7.31 8.55 25.24
C GLU A 354 -6.78 9.40 26.40
N GLU A 355 -5.53 9.21 26.82
CA GLU A 355 -4.90 10.03 27.87
C GLU A 355 -4.77 11.49 27.44
N PHE A 356 -4.41 11.74 26.18
CA PHE A 356 -4.31 13.10 25.67
C PHE A 356 -5.70 13.77 25.55
N GLU A 357 -6.73 13.06 25.08
CA GLU A 357 -8.11 13.55 25.03
C GLU A 357 -8.63 13.95 26.42
N ALA A 358 -8.43 13.09 27.41
CA ALA A 358 -8.77 13.40 28.80
C ALA A 358 -8.01 14.62 29.32
N ALA A 359 -6.76 14.79 28.93
CA ALA A 359 -5.95 15.97 29.28
C ALA A 359 -6.46 17.26 28.62
N LYS A 360 -6.88 17.17 27.34
CA LYS A 360 -7.52 18.29 26.60
C LYS A 360 -8.83 18.73 27.28
N GLU A 361 -9.67 17.77 27.66
CA GLU A 361 -10.90 18.05 28.41
C GLU A 361 -10.61 18.76 29.75
N ALA A 362 -9.50 18.41 30.39
CA ALA A 362 -9.01 19.06 31.60
C ALA A 362 -8.31 20.42 31.36
N GLY A 363 -8.30 20.90 30.10
CA GLY A 363 -7.74 22.21 29.71
C GLY A 363 -6.22 22.22 29.53
N LYS A 364 -5.56 21.07 29.33
CA LYS A 364 -4.13 20.97 29.02
C LYS A 364 -3.91 20.94 27.52
N GLY A 365 -2.96 21.71 27.03
CA GLY A 365 -2.57 21.72 25.59
C GLY A 365 -1.44 20.73 25.25
N ALA A 366 -0.74 20.23 26.26
CA ALA A 366 0.32 19.23 26.09
C ALA A 366 0.51 18.46 27.40
N ILE A 367 0.96 17.21 27.30
CA ILE A 367 1.33 16.33 28.42
C ILE A 367 2.65 15.61 28.13
N ALA A 368 3.35 15.21 29.18
CA ALA A 368 4.51 14.33 29.07
C ALA A 368 4.06 12.90 29.37
N MET A 369 4.35 11.98 28.47
CA MET A 369 4.09 10.55 28.62
C MET A 369 5.41 9.83 28.78
N ALA A 370 5.52 9.02 29.82
CA ALA A 370 6.71 8.23 30.10
C ALA A 370 6.83 7.08 29.07
N GLN A 371 8.01 6.94 28.49
CA GLN A 371 8.38 5.83 27.61
C GLN A 371 9.58 5.12 28.23
N SER A 372 9.34 3.93 28.77
CA SER A 372 10.38 3.14 29.44
C SER A 372 11.05 2.21 28.48
N ALA A 373 12.37 2.22 28.45
CA ALA A 373 13.21 1.30 27.70
C ALA A 373 14.48 0.96 28.45
N THR A 374 14.86 -0.29 28.41
CA THR A 374 16.16 -0.76 28.88
C THR A 374 16.78 -1.60 27.78
N LEU A 375 17.96 -1.22 27.32
CA LEU A 375 18.70 -1.90 26.25
C LEU A 375 19.90 -2.66 26.84
N ASP A 376 20.07 -3.91 26.44
CA ASP A 376 21.22 -4.74 26.79
C ASP A 376 22.01 -5.06 25.51
N ILE A 377 23.26 -4.68 25.49
CA ILE A 377 24.21 -4.94 24.41
C ILE A 377 25.43 -5.60 25.03
N ASP A 378 25.77 -6.81 24.64
CA ASP A 378 26.92 -7.59 25.15
C ASP A 378 26.93 -7.73 26.69
N GLY A 379 25.75 -7.73 27.34
CA GLY A 379 25.59 -7.81 28.80
C GLY A 379 25.76 -6.45 29.51
N VAL A 380 25.93 -5.36 28.80
CA VAL A 380 25.91 -4.00 29.34
C VAL A 380 24.51 -3.42 29.23
N THR A 381 23.87 -3.16 30.37
CA THR A 381 22.50 -2.67 30.43
C THR A 381 22.47 -1.14 30.54
N VAL A 382 21.74 -0.48 29.62
CA VAL A 382 21.59 0.98 29.58
C VAL A 382 20.12 1.34 29.70
N ASP A 383 19.78 2.26 30.62
CA ASP A 383 18.43 2.83 30.75
C ASP A 383 18.22 3.93 29.71
N LEU A 384 17.31 3.68 28.76
CA LEU A 384 16.90 4.60 27.69
C LEU A 384 15.52 5.25 27.95
N SER A 385 14.98 5.12 29.16
CA SER A 385 13.69 5.71 29.50
C SER A 385 13.70 7.22 29.30
N LYS A 386 12.63 7.73 28.67
CA LYS A 386 12.46 9.16 28.37
C LYS A 386 11.00 9.55 28.44
N ASP A 387 10.74 10.84 28.70
CA ASP A 387 9.43 11.42 28.52
C ASP A 387 9.26 11.91 27.09
N ARG A 388 8.15 11.55 26.46
CA ARG A 388 7.74 12.06 25.16
C ARG A 388 6.64 13.10 25.34
N MET A 389 6.85 14.28 24.75
CA MET A 389 5.81 15.31 24.72
C MET A 389 4.69 14.91 23.75
N TRP A 390 3.47 14.92 24.25
CA TRP A 390 2.25 14.81 23.45
C TRP A 390 1.54 16.16 23.40
N ASP A 391 1.30 16.63 22.20
CA ASP A 391 0.55 17.83 21.86
C ASP A 391 -0.40 17.52 20.70
N GLU A 392 -1.10 18.53 20.19
CA GLU A 392 -2.04 18.37 19.07
C GLU A 392 -1.37 17.78 17.82
N ALA A 393 -0.12 18.15 17.52
CA ALA A 393 0.58 17.65 16.33
C ALA A 393 0.95 16.15 16.48
N THR A 394 1.39 15.76 17.66
CA THR A 394 1.68 14.34 17.97
C THR A 394 0.40 13.50 17.95
N TYR A 395 -0.70 14.03 18.49
CA TYR A 395 -2.01 13.39 18.43
C TYR A 395 -2.49 13.18 16.99
N GLN A 396 -2.42 14.21 16.15
CA GLN A 396 -2.78 14.09 14.73
C GLN A 396 -1.91 13.09 13.98
N ALA A 397 -0.62 12.99 14.30
CA ALA A 397 0.24 11.97 13.73
C ALA A 397 -0.18 10.54 14.16
N ALA A 398 -0.59 10.36 15.40
CA ALA A 398 -1.10 9.09 15.93
C ALA A 398 -2.49 8.72 15.36
N GLN A 399 -3.30 9.70 14.96
CA GLN A 399 -4.59 9.44 14.29
C GLN A 399 -4.43 8.71 12.95
N THR A 400 -3.36 8.95 12.20
CA THR A 400 -3.20 8.39 10.85
C THR A 400 -3.32 6.85 10.82
N PRO A 401 -2.57 6.05 11.62
CA PRO A 401 -2.74 4.61 11.63
C PRO A 401 -4.07 4.16 12.24
N ILE A 402 -4.66 4.94 13.16
CA ILE A 402 -5.98 4.64 13.73
C ILE A 402 -7.07 4.85 12.69
N THR A 403 -7.05 5.95 11.94
CA THR A 403 -8.00 6.18 10.85
C THR A 403 -7.92 5.07 9.82
N LEU A 404 -6.72 4.66 9.41
CA LEU A 404 -6.56 3.52 8.51
C LEU A 404 -7.19 2.24 9.10
N PHE A 405 -6.98 1.98 10.40
CA PHE A 405 -7.60 0.83 11.06
C PHE A 405 -9.13 0.92 11.05
N GLN A 406 -9.68 2.10 11.36
CA GLN A 406 -11.12 2.37 11.35
C GLN A 406 -11.70 2.17 9.95
N ASP A 407 -11.05 2.68 8.91
CA ASP A 407 -11.46 2.50 7.51
C ASP A 407 -11.44 1.01 7.12
N VAL A 408 -10.39 0.27 7.50
CA VAL A 408 -10.33 -1.19 7.27
C VAL A 408 -11.47 -1.89 8.01
N TYR A 409 -11.71 -1.56 9.27
CA TYR A 409 -12.77 -2.18 10.07
C TYR A 409 -14.16 -1.89 9.49
N GLU A 410 -14.41 -0.66 9.01
CA GLU A 410 -15.69 -0.29 8.42
C GLU A 410 -15.93 -0.96 7.06
N HIS A 411 -14.93 -0.96 6.17
CA HIS A 411 -15.09 -1.37 4.77
C HIS A 411 -14.71 -2.82 4.48
N ARG A 412 -14.03 -3.49 5.42
CA ARG A 412 -13.57 -4.89 5.28
C ARG A 412 -14.10 -5.78 6.41
N PRO A 413 -15.44 -5.96 6.50
CA PRO A 413 -16.03 -6.81 7.54
C PRO A 413 -15.57 -8.27 7.47
N ASP A 414 -15.08 -8.72 6.32
CA ASP A 414 -14.46 -10.03 6.13
C ASP A 414 -13.14 -10.21 6.91
N GLN A 415 -12.51 -9.10 7.38
CA GLN A 415 -11.27 -9.11 8.16
C GLN A 415 -11.50 -8.94 9.68
N HIS A 416 -12.74 -8.77 10.16
CA HIS A 416 -13.00 -8.51 11.59
C HIS A 416 -12.46 -9.61 12.49
N ASP A 417 -12.70 -10.89 12.16
CA ASP A 417 -12.22 -12.01 12.96
C ASP A 417 -10.68 -12.06 13.04
N ASP A 418 -10.00 -11.73 11.95
CA ASP A 418 -8.53 -11.66 11.87
C ASP A 418 -7.98 -10.51 12.71
N LEU A 419 -8.62 -9.33 12.67
CA LEU A 419 -8.24 -8.15 13.45
C LEU A 419 -8.48 -8.38 14.96
N GLU A 420 -9.62 -8.97 15.32
CA GLU A 420 -9.91 -9.31 16.72
C GLU A 420 -8.97 -10.40 17.26
N ALA A 421 -8.61 -11.37 16.43
CA ALA A 421 -7.63 -12.40 16.82
C ALA A 421 -6.23 -11.79 17.04
N LYS A 422 -5.88 -10.77 16.24
CA LYS A 422 -4.58 -10.09 16.32
C LYS A 422 -4.47 -9.15 17.52
N TYR A 423 -5.46 -8.29 17.74
CA TYR A 423 -5.36 -7.20 18.73
C TYR A 423 -6.16 -7.44 20.02
N GLY A 424 -7.09 -8.39 20.00
CA GLY A 424 -8.08 -8.58 21.05
C GLY A 424 -9.29 -7.67 20.91
N SER A 425 -10.49 -8.17 21.24
CA SER A 425 -11.77 -7.45 21.04
C SER A 425 -11.84 -6.12 21.80
N ASP A 426 -11.21 -6.01 22.99
CA ASP A 426 -11.17 -4.77 23.77
C ASP A 426 -10.39 -3.66 23.05
N VAL A 427 -9.21 -3.98 22.53
CA VAL A 427 -8.37 -3.01 21.79
C VAL A 427 -9.05 -2.61 20.48
N VAL A 428 -9.67 -3.56 19.77
CA VAL A 428 -10.45 -3.29 18.55
C VAL A 428 -11.61 -2.34 18.82
N GLU A 429 -12.40 -2.58 19.89
CA GLU A 429 -13.51 -1.70 20.29
C GLU A 429 -13.03 -0.28 20.60
N ARG A 430 -11.93 -0.15 21.34
CA ARG A 430 -11.36 1.17 21.68
C ARG A 430 -10.79 1.87 20.46
N ALA A 431 -10.03 1.17 19.61
CA ALA A 431 -9.43 1.73 18.39
C ALA A 431 -10.50 2.22 17.39
N THR A 432 -11.66 1.56 17.30
CA THR A 432 -12.77 1.99 16.46
C THR A 432 -13.51 3.22 16.96
N ASN A 433 -13.34 3.59 18.24
CA ASN A 433 -14.06 4.70 18.88
C ASN A 433 -13.18 5.91 19.21
N VAL A 434 -11.85 5.73 19.38
CA VAL A 434 -10.94 6.83 19.75
C VAL A 434 -10.78 7.83 18.59
N GLY A 435 -10.74 9.11 18.90
CA GLY A 435 -10.58 10.16 17.89
C GLY A 435 -11.86 10.60 17.17
N ASN A 436 -13.04 10.03 17.52
CA ASN A 436 -14.36 10.32 16.92
C ASN A 436 -15.19 11.31 17.75
#